data_5263c0c57924a5065be09e917efaa7aa
#
_entry.id   5263c0c57924a5065be09e917efaa7aa
#
_cell.length_a   1.000
_cell.length_b   1.000
_cell.length_c   1.000
_cell.angle_alpha   90.00
_cell.angle_beta   90.00
_cell.angle_gamma   90.00
#
_symmetry.space_group_name_H-M   'P 1'
#
loop_
_entity.id
_entity.type
_entity.pdbx_description
1 polymer ?
#
loop_
_entity_poly.entity_id
_entity_poly.type
_entity_poly.pdbx_seq_one_letter_code
_entity_poly.pdbx_strand_id
1 'polypeptide(L)'
;MNAVMYSLMEIKRKIPAPILEKAFKPVQFNQLRRDPFMPASLDNLIIEKIINGPVRRDCDTAGATEVTIDLKGLPIEKVSNDKYCIHIPKRLTNGREITSALALIFYSMNSVSTDSMFQGLSNSTTYTNGGCNNNQNNELFTGLTKSLQPMMLSQTSNVRIVNGATLLVEDVIMPGGTPHLRCILANDTTFSTLAQAAWKQFSKLCVLAAK
;
A
#
# COMPACT_ATOMS: atom_id res chain seq x y z
N MET A 1 17.77 -10.18 8.32
CA MET A 1 18.26 -10.14 6.92
C MET A 1 17.08 -9.71 6.07
N ASN A 2 17.25 -8.78 5.14
CA ASN A 2 16.19 -8.34 4.21
C ASN A 2 16.56 -8.72 2.76
N ALA A 3 15.61 -8.54 1.83
CA ALA A 3 15.80 -8.90 0.42
C ALA A 3 17.00 -8.19 -0.23
N VAL A 4 17.24 -6.93 0.12
CA VAL A 4 18.37 -6.12 -0.39
C VAL A 4 19.71 -6.70 0.03
N MET A 5 19.87 -7.02 1.32
CA MET A 5 21.11 -7.60 1.84
C MET A 5 21.37 -8.99 1.26
N TYR A 6 20.32 -9.80 1.11
CA TYR A 6 20.43 -11.10 0.44
C TYR A 6 20.92 -10.95 -1.00
N SER A 7 20.35 -10.01 -1.75
CA SER A 7 20.74 -9.74 -3.15
C SER A 7 22.16 -9.20 -3.27
N LEU A 8 22.57 -8.33 -2.35
CA LEU A 8 23.93 -7.81 -2.28
C LEU A 8 24.96 -8.94 -2.09
N MET A 9 24.69 -9.88 -1.19
CA MET A 9 25.55 -11.05 -0.98
C MET A 9 25.64 -11.93 -2.25
N GLU A 10 24.53 -12.14 -2.95
CA GLU A 10 24.49 -12.92 -4.19
C GLU A 10 25.25 -12.21 -5.34
N ILE A 11 25.17 -10.88 -5.45
CA ILE A 11 25.95 -10.09 -6.40
C ILE A 11 27.45 -10.30 -6.13
N LYS A 12 27.89 -10.11 -4.90
CA LYS A 12 29.30 -10.30 -4.51
C LYS A 12 29.80 -11.73 -4.71
N ARG A 13 28.93 -12.71 -4.53
CA ARG A 13 29.29 -14.11 -4.77
C ARG A 13 29.47 -14.44 -6.23
N LYS A 14 28.70 -13.81 -7.12
CA LYS A 14 28.67 -14.15 -8.55
C LYS A 14 29.52 -13.26 -9.42
N ILE A 15 29.83 -12.05 -8.97
CA ILE A 15 30.65 -11.10 -9.71
C ILE A 15 31.95 -10.87 -8.92
N PRO A 16 33.11 -11.10 -9.55
CA PRO A 16 34.42 -10.91 -8.88
C PRO A 16 34.61 -9.48 -8.38
N ALA A 17 35.17 -9.34 -7.18
CA ALA A 17 35.39 -8.06 -6.53
C ALA A 17 36.13 -7.02 -7.40
N PRO A 18 37.20 -7.38 -8.18
CA PRO A 18 37.89 -6.40 -9.02
C PRO A 18 37.00 -5.79 -10.11
N ILE A 19 36.00 -6.57 -10.59
CA ILE A 19 35.04 -6.06 -11.59
C ILE A 19 34.09 -5.07 -10.92
N LEU A 20 33.54 -5.43 -9.76
CA LEU A 20 32.66 -4.53 -9.01
C LEU A 20 33.37 -3.23 -8.60
N GLU A 21 34.60 -3.32 -8.11
CA GLU A 21 35.41 -2.14 -7.77
C GLU A 21 35.67 -1.25 -8.98
N LYS A 22 35.94 -1.84 -10.14
CA LYS A 22 36.16 -1.08 -11.37
C LYS A 22 34.89 -0.41 -11.89
N ALA A 23 33.75 -1.12 -11.84
CA ALA A 23 32.46 -0.62 -12.30
C ALA A 23 31.85 0.44 -11.38
N PHE A 24 32.05 0.29 -10.07
CA PHE A 24 31.47 1.17 -9.04
C PHE A 24 32.51 2.07 -8.38
N LYS A 25 33.66 2.34 -9.01
CA LYS A 25 34.56 3.38 -8.53
C LYS A 25 33.80 4.67 -8.34
N PRO A 26 33.84 5.28 -7.14
CA PRO A 26 33.29 6.60 -6.95
C PRO A 26 34.03 7.53 -7.91
N VAL A 27 33.33 8.05 -8.92
CA VAL A 27 33.85 9.12 -9.74
C VAL A 27 34.06 10.28 -8.77
N GLN A 28 35.34 10.69 -8.59
CA GLN A 28 35.71 11.81 -7.73
C GLN A 28 35.23 13.16 -8.33
N PHE A 29 33.95 13.23 -8.72
CA PHE A 29 33.33 14.48 -9.13
C PHE A 29 32.79 15.20 -7.89
N ASN A 30 33.49 16.25 -7.50
CA ASN A 30 33.15 17.27 -6.51
C ASN A 30 32.97 16.78 -5.06
N GLN A 31 34.05 16.79 -4.31
CA GLN A 31 34.10 16.70 -2.85
C GLN A 31 33.28 17.77 -2.11
N LEU A 32 32.65 18.72 -2.83
CA LEU A 32 31.92 19.86 -2.24
C LEU A 32 30.44 19.58 -1.88
N ARG A 33 29.89 18.39 -2.19
CA ARG A 33 28.49 18.05 -1.89
C ARG A 33 28.29 16.69 -1.21
N ARG A 34 29.32 16.06 -0.70
CA ARG A 34 29.17 14.86 0.10
C ARG A 34 29.06 15.24 1.57
N ASP A 35 27.99 14.75 2.21
CA ASP A 35 27.96 14.66 3.65
C ASP A 35 29.23 13.95 4.12
N PRO A 36 30.08 14.61 4.91
CA PRO A 36 31.38 14.05 5.33
C PRO A 36 31.23 12.79 6.21
N PHE A 37 30.01 12.43 6.61
CA PHE A 37 29.71 11.36 7.56
C PHE A 37 29.40 9.99 6.93
N MET A 38 29.26 9.86 5.62
CA MET A 38 29.08 8.55 4.98
C MET A 38 30.15 8.30 3.91
N PRO A 39 31.21 7.56 4.23
CA PRO A 39 32.09 7.03 3.21
C PRO A 39 31.24 6.14 2.29
N ALA A 40 31.26 6.42 0.98
CA ALA A 40 30.55 5.62 0.00
C ALA A 40 31.18 4.22 -0.05
N SER A 41 30.69 3.30 0.79
CA SER A 41 31.13 1.91 0.71
C SER A 41 30.68 1.33 -0.64
N LEU A 42 31.45 0.38 -1.17
CA LEU A 42 31.09 -0.33 -2.39
C LEU A 42 29.67 -0.89 -2.32
N ASP A 43 29.28 -1.35 -1.14
CA ASP A 43 27.96 -1.91 -0.86
C ASP A 43 26.83 -0.89 -1.05
N ASN A 44 27.01 0.30 -0.50
CA ASN A 44 26.05 1.39 -0.65
C ASN A 44 25.91 1.81 -2.12
N LEU A 45 27.01 1.86 -2.87
CA LEU A 45 26.99 2.17 -4.28
C LEU A 45 26.26 1.10 -5.13
N ILE A 46 26.47 -0.17 -4.82
CA ILE A 46 25.74 -1.27 -5.46
C ILE A 46 24.24 -1.18 -5.14
N ILE A 47 23.89 -0.98 -3.88
CA ILE A 47 22.49 -0.84 -3.47
C ILE A 47 21.83 0.35 -4.16
N GLU A 48 22.48 1.49 -4.18
CA GLU A 48 21.91 2.71 -4.78
C GLU A 48 21.79 2.62 -6.29
N LYS A 49 22.87 2.20 -6.99
CA LYS A 49 22.92 2.23 -8.46
C LYS A 49 22.25 1.04 -9.14
N ILE A 50 22.16 -0.11 -8.48
CA ILE A 50 21.54 -1.32 -9.06
C ILE A 50 20.17 -1.55 -8.43
N ILE A 51 20.12 -1.75 -7.13
CA ILE A 51 18.90 -2.23 -6.47
C ILE A 51 17.86 -1.13 -6.41
N ASN A 52 18.21 0.04 -5.89
CA ASN A 52 17.30 1.18 -5.74
C ASN A 52 17.12 2.00 -7.04
N GLY A 53 17.93 1.75 -8.04
CA GLY A 53 17.83 2.36 -9.36
C GLY A 53 16.95 1.54 -10.32
N PRO A 54 17.58 0.82 -11.26
CA PRO A 54 16.86 0.10 -12.33
C PRO A 54 15.97 -1.00 -11.78
N VAL A 55 16.46 -1.86 -10.87
CA VAL A 55 15.70 -3.01 -10.39
C VAL A 55 14.42 -2.57 -9.66
N ARG A 56 14.50 -1.54 -8.80
CA ARG A 56 13.32 -1.00 -8.13
C ARG A 56 12.31 -0.45 -9.14
N ARG A 57 12.78 0.30 -10.15
CA ARG A 57 11.90 0.86 -11.19
C ARG A 57 11.20 -0.24 -11.98
N ASP A 58 11.91 -1.31 -12.32
CA ASP A 58 11.33 -2.44 -13.03
C ASP A 58 10.30 -3.18 -12.15
N CYS A 59 10.60 -3.36 -10.87
CA CYS A 59 9.65 -3.94 -9.92
C CYS A 59 8.40 -3.06 -9.74
N ASP A 60 8.55 -1.72 -9.67
CA ASP A 60 7.42 -0.78 -9.56
C ASP A 60 6.56 -0.79 -10.83
N THR A 61 7.18 -0.99 -12.00
CA THR A 61 6.48 -1.08 -13.29
C THR A 61 5.77 -2.43 -13.46
N ALA A 62 6.39 -3.51 -13.00
CA ALA A 62 5.84 -4.87 -13.13
C ALA A 62 4.67 -5.17 -12.17
N GLY A 63 4.46 -4.38 -11.15
CA GLY A 63 3.39 -4.52 -10.18
C GLY A 63 3.88 -4.29 -8.76
N ALA A 64 3.80 -3.05 -8.33
CA ALA A 64 4.03 -2.66 -6.95
C ALA A 64 2.88 -3.12 -6.04
N THR A 65 2.98 -2.84 -4.75
CA THR A 65 2.01 -3.34 -3.78
C THR A 65 0.66 -2.63 -3.89
N GLU A 66 -0.41 -3.38 -4.15
CA GLU A 66 -1.76 -2.87 -4.06
C GLU A 66 -2.18 -2.71 -2.60
N VAL A 67 -2.73 -1.54 -2.26
CA VAL A 67 -3.14 -1.19 -0.89
C VAL A 67 -4.45 -0.42 -0.93
N THR A 68 -5.25 -0.59 0.11
CA THR A 68 -6.42 0.26 0.38
C THR A 68 -6.09 1.22 1.51
N ILE A 69 -6.20 2.53 1.25
CA ILE A 69 -5.91 3.60 2.19
C ILE A 69 -7.23 4.22 2.67
N ASP A 70 -7.42 4.29 3.98
CA ASP A 70 -8.54 5.02 4.58
C ASP A 70 -8.27 6.53 4.49
N LEU A 71 -9.18 7.25 3.84
CA LEU A 71 -9.13 8.69 3.68
C LEU A 71 -10.04 9.44 4.66
N LYS A 72 -10.53 8.75 5.69
CA LYS A 72 -11.40 9.34 6.71
C LYS A 72 -10.76 10.57 7.34
N GLY A 73 -11.54 11.66 7.40
CA GLY A 73 -11.11 12.91 8.02
C GLY A 73 -10.17 13.76 7.16
N LEU A 74 -9.85 13.36 5.93
CA LEU A 74 -9.15 14.22 5.00
C LEU A 74 -10.13 15.23 4.37
N PRO A 75 -9.69 16.49 4.17
CA PRO A 75 -10.50 17.49 3.50
C PRO A 75 -10.71 17.10 2.04
N ILE A 76 -11.96 17.20 1.59
CA ILE A 76 -12.35 17.00 0.20
C ILE A 76 -12.63 18.36 -0.38
N GLU A 77 -11.82 18.81 -1.31
CA GLU A 77 -11.95 20.10 -1.96
C GLU A 77 -12.68 19.95 -3.29
N LYS A 78 -13.73 20.73 -3.48
CA LYS A 78 -14.45 20.80 -4.75
C LYS A 78 -13.72 21.76 -5.68
N VAL A 79 -13.16 21.26 -6.77
CA VAL A 79 -12.43 22.06 -7.78
C VAL A 79 -13.37 22.56 -8.86
N SER A 80 -14.35 21.75 -9.25
CA SER A 80 -15.36 22.05 -10.26
C SER A 80 -16.64 21.32 -9.94
N ASN A 81 -17.70 21.47 -10.75
CA ASN A 81 -18.98 20.83 -10.48
C ASN A 81 -18.87 19.32 -10.33
N ASP A 82 -17.98 18.68 -11.10
CA ASP A 82 -17.83 17.23 -11.14
C ASP A 82 -16.42 16.76 -10.77
N LYS A 83 -15.59 17.66 -10.17
CA LYS A 83 -14.19 17.35 -9.83
C LYS A 83 -13.89 17.69 -8.40
N TYR A 84 -13.28 16.74 -7.73
CA TYR A 84 -12.87 16.82 -6.34
C TYR A 84 -11.39 16.51 -6.19
N CYS A 85 -10.72 17.19 -5.28
CA CYS A 85 -9.34 16.92 -4.90
C CYS A 85 -9.26 16.48 -3.45
N ILE A 86 -8.43 15.47 -3.20
CA ILE A 86 -8.11 15.01 -1.86
C ILE A 86 -6.58 14.95 -1.75
N HIS A 87 -6.02 15.69 -0.82
CA HIS A 87 -4.59 15.63 -0.56
C HIS A 87 -4.26 14.48 0.39
N ILE A 88 -3.41 13.54 -0.05
CA ILE A 88 -3.04 12.34 0.71
C ILE A 88 -1.71 12.61 1.41
N PRO A 89 -1.69 12.71 2.73
CA PRO A 89 -0.46 12.93 3.47
C PRO A 89 0.44 11.69 3.44
N LYS A 90 1.75 11.89 3.31
CA LYS A 90 2.77 10.81 3.25
C LYS A 90 2.72 9.83 4.42
N ARG A 91 2.17 10.24 5.57
CA ARG A 91 1.98 9.35 6.74
C ARG A 91 1.08 8.15 6.44
N LEU A 92 0.07 8.30 5.57
CA LEU A 92 -0.86 7.22 5.21
C LEU A 92 -0.23 6.18 4.27
N THR A 93 0.82 6.56 3.55
CA THR A 93 1.56 5.68 2.64
C THR A 93 2.90 5.21 3.22
N ASN A 94 3.18 5.50 4.50
CA ASN A 94 4.49 5.24 5.12
C ASN A 94 5.65 5.84 4.31
N GLY A 95 5.48 7.05 3.77
CA GLY A 95 6.47 7.75 2.97
C GLY A 95 6.65 7.23 1.53
N ARG A 96 5.91 6.19 1.13
CA ARG A 96 5.95 5.65 -0.24
C ARG A 96 5.13 6.52 -1.20
N GLU A 97 5.52 6.55 -2.45
CA GLU A 97 4.78 7.23 -3.51
C GLU A 97 3.63 6.39 -4.02
N ILE A 98 2.51 7.04 -4.34
CA ILE A 98 1.38 6.39 -5.00
C ILE A 98 1.68 6.39 -6.51
N THR A 99 1.91 5.22 -7.06
CA THR A 99 2.21 5.05 -8.49
C THR A 99 0.96 5.16 -9.34
N SER A 100 -0.16 4.59 -8.86
CA SER A 100 -1.44 4.60 -9.57
C SER A 100 -2.61 4.54 -8.59
N ALA A 101 -3.65 5.32 -8.88
CA ALA A 101 -4.95 5.17 -8.23
C ALA A 101 -5.80 4.22 -9.07
N LEU A 102 -6.41 3.23 -8.44
CA LEU A 102 -7.24 2.24 -9.11
C LEU A 102 -8.73 2.55 -8.96
N ALA A 103 -9.15 2.85 -7.74
CA ALA A 103 -10.55 3.16 -7.46
C ALA A 103 -10.69 3.92 -6.14
N LEU A 104 -11.72 4.74 -6.05
CA LEU A 104 -12.20 5.32 -4.80
C LEU A 104 -13.49 4.61 -4.40
N ILE A 105 -13.52 4.06 -3.20
CA ILE A 105 -14.61 3.24 -2.66
C ILE A 105 -15.20 3.97 -1.47
N PHE A 106 -16.50 4.09 -1.41
CA PHE A 106 -17.21 4.69 -0.30
C PHE A 106 -17.91 3.61 0.51
N TYR A 107 -17.62 3.56 1.80
CA TYR A 107 -18.30 2.66 2.73
C TYR A 107 -19.24 3.43 3.62
N SER A 108 -20.47 2.94 3.77
CA SER A 108 -21.32 3.35 4.87
C SER A 108 -20.88 2.59 6.11
N MET A 109 -20.45 3.30 7.13
CA MET A 109 -20.53 2.75 8.46
C MET A 109 -22.01 2.86 8.86
N ASN A 110 -22.75 1.78 8.76
CA ASN A 110 -23.97 1.68 9.55
C ASN A 110 -23.51 1.85 10.99
N SER A 111 -23.68 3.06 11.53
CA SER A 111 -23.74 3.23 12.96
C SER A 111 -24.92 2.37 13.39
N VAL A 112 -24.64 1.15 13.82
CA VAL A 112 -25.61 0.38 14.55
C VAL A 112 -25.89 1.26 15.76
N SER A 113 -26.95 2.06 15.69
CA SER A 113 -27.43 2.75 16.87
C SER A 113 -27.67 1.63 17.88
N THR A 114 -27.13 1.81 19.08
CA THR A 114 -27.35 0.86 20.19
C THR A 114 -28.82 0.50 20.32
N ASP A 115 -29.73 1.42 19.96
CA ASP A 115 -31.16 1.20 19.91
C ASP A 115 -31.60 0.11 18.92
N SER A 116 -30.96 0.01 17.72
CA SER A 116 -31.32 -1.04 16.75
C SER A 116 -30.73 -2.41 17.16
N MET A 117 -29.63 -2.45 17.91
CA MET A 117 -29.13 -3.69 18.50
C MET A 117 -30.11 -4.23 19.59
N PHE A 118 -30.65 -3.35 20.40
CA PHE A 118 -31.61 -3.75 21.45
C PHE A 118 -32.98 -4.06 20.87
N GLN A 119 -33.46 -3.41 19.84
CA GLN A 119 -34.73 -3.74 19.18
C GLN A 119 -34.69 -5.12 18.51
N GLY A 120 -33.53 -5.52 17.89
CA GLY A 120 -33.35 -6.88 17.37
C GLY A 120 -33.38 -7.95 18.45
N LEU A 121 -32.89 -7.65 19.65
CA LEU A 121 -32.91 -8.55 20.79
C LEU A 121 -34.26 -8.60 21.46
N SER A 122 -35.02 -7.49 21.52
CA SER A 122 -36.34 -7.45 22.13
C SER A 122 -37.43 -8.14 21.31
N ASN A 123 -37.32 -8.18 20.00
CA ASN A 123 -38.26 -8.87 19.13
C ASN A 123 -38.04 -10.39 19.02
N SER A 124 -36.93 -10.90 19.55
CA SER A 124 -36.64 -12.35 19.58
C SER A 124 -37.11 -13.06 20.86
N THR A 125 -37.68 -12.33 21.80
CA THR A 125 -38.26 -12.92 23.03
C THR A 125 -39.75 -13.27 22.91
N THR A 126 -40.18 -13.81 21.79
CA THR A 126 -41.40 -14.60 21.77
C THR A 126 -41.06 -15.96 22.38
N TYR A 127 -41.37 -16.09 23.66
CA TYR A 127 -41.34 -17.37 24.35
C TYR A 127 -42.33 -18.33 23.69
N THR A 128 -41.87 -19.12 22.73
CA THR A 128 -42.57 -20.36 22.37
C THR A 128 -41.87 -21.49 23.11
N ASN A 129 -42.56 -22.05 24.06
CA ASN A 129 -42.20 -23.29 24.76
C ASN A 129 -41.83 -24.35 23.74
N GLY A 130 -40.65 -24.91 23.86
CA GLY A 130 -40.31 -26.20 23.26
C GLY A 130 -39.10 -26.22 22.37
N GLY A 131 -38.02 -26.76 22.88
CA GLY A 131 -36.93 -27.34 22.11
C GLY A 131 -35.72 -26.44 21.88
N CYS A 132 -34.64 -26.73 22.62
CA CYS A 132 -33.32 -26.18 22.41
C CYS A 132 -32.75 -26.69 21.06
N ASN A 133 -33.01 -25.97 20.00
CA ASN A 133 -32.29 -26.20 18.74
C ASN A 133 -31.01 -25.34 18.73
N ASN A 134 -29.85 -25.98 18.88
CA ASN A 134 -28.51 -25.39 18.85
C ASN A 134 -28.17 -24.59 17.58
N ASN A 135 -29.05 -24.58 16.56
CA ASN A 135 -28.82 -23.85 15.30
C ASN A 135 -29.20 -22.36 15.38
N GLN A 136 -30.04 -21.95 16.34
CA GLN A 136 -30.46 -20.53 16.43
C GLN A 136 -29.37 -19.60 16.93
N ASN A 137 -28.41 -20.09 17.72
CA ASN A 137 -27.30 -19.27 18.21
C ASN A 137 -26.31 -18.86 17.09
N ASN A 138 -26.17 -19.69 16.05
CA ASN A 138 -25.29 -19.37 14.92
C ASN A 138 -25.89 -18.30 14.00
N GLU A 139 -27.21 -18.25 13.85
CA GLU A 139 -27.88 -17.24 13.03
C GLU A 139 -27.85 -15.84 13.68
N LEU A 140 -27.96 -15.78 15.01
CA LEU A 140 -27.85 -14.53 15.78
C LEU A 140 -26.44 -13.93 15.64
N PHE A 141 -25.39 -14.73 15.83
CA PHE A 141 -24.01 -14.29 15.65
C PHE A 141 -23.70 -13.94 14.20
N THR A 142 -24.21 -14.68 13.23
CA THR A 142 -24.06 -14.38 11.81
C THR A 142 -24.78 -13.10 11.40
N GLY A 143 -25.95 -12.83 11.98
CA GLY A 143 -26.69 -11.58 11.81
C GLY A 143 -25.95 -10.37 12.38
N LEU A 144 -25.40 -10.49 13.59
CA LEU A 144 -24.62 -9.43 14.24
C LEU A 144 -23.33 -9.14 13.49
N THR A 145 -22.60 -10.15 13.04
CA THR A 145 -21.37 -9.95 12.26
C THR A 145 -21.64 -9.35 10.89
N LYS A 146 -22.75 -9.72 10.24
CA LYS A 146 -23.16 -9.10 8.95
C LYS A 146 -23.56 -7.64 9.12
N SER A 147 -24.20 -7.25 10.24
CA SER A 147 -24.58 -5.87 10.50
C SER A 147 -23.39 -4.95 10.83
N LEU A 148 -22.26 -5.53 11.26
CA LEU A 148 -21.03 -4.80 11.57
C LEU A 148 -20.10 -4.64 10.35
N GLN A 149 -20.39 -5.31 9.23
CA GLN A 149 -19.58 -5.15 8.02
C GLN A 149 -19.90 -3.81 7.33
N PRO A 150 -18.87 -3.02 6.99
CA PRO A 150 -19.09 -1.80 6.24
C PRO A 150 -19.69 -2.14 4.86
N MET A 151 -20.86 -1.53 4.55
CA MET A 151 -21.47 -1.69 3.23
C MET A 151 -20.79 -0.76 2.23
N MET A 152 -20.38 -1.31 1.10
CA MET A 152 -19.93 -0.52 -0.02
C MET A 152 -21.13 0.22 -0.63
N LEU A 153 -21.11 1.57 -0.59
CA LEU A 153 -22.15 2.43 -1.15
C LEU A 153 -21.95 2.66 -2.64
N SER A 154 -20.73 2.99 -3.01
CA SER A 154 -20.35 3.27 -4.39
C SER A 154 -18.86 3.08 -4.61
N GLN A 155 -18.49 2.91 -5.86
CA GLN A 155 -17.10 2.84 -6.30
C GLN A 155 -16.96 3.63 -7.59
N THR A 156 -15.87 4.39 -7.72
CA THR A 156 -15.48 5.04 -8.98
C THR A 156 -14.05 4.70 -9.34
N SER A 157 -13.81 4.46 -10.63
CA SER A 157 -12.48 4.29 -11.22
C SER A 157 -11.98 5.58 -11.88
N ASN A 158 -12.81 6.65 -11.95
CA ASN A 158 -12.43 7.95 -12.51
C ASN A 158 -11.57 8.73 -11.51
N VAL A 159 -10.44 8.15 -11.17
CA VAL A 159 -9.49 8.65 -10.18
C VAL A 159 -8.09 8.68 -10.75
N ARG A 160 -7.34 9.74 -10.48
CA ARG A 160 -5.94 9.85 -10.88
C ARG A 160 -5.12 10.57 -9.83
N ILE A 161 -3.85 10.22 -9.74
CA ILE A 161 -2.90 10.91 -8.89
C ILE A 161 -2.25 12.05 -9.66
N VAL A 162 -2.24 13.22 -9.04
CA VAL A 162 -1.56 14.42 -9.54
C VAL A 162 -0.48 14.79 -8.54
N ASN A 163 0.72 15.12 -9.03
CA ASN A 163 1.87 15.49 -8.18
C ASN A 163 2.23 14.46 -7.08
N GLY A 164 1.96 13.18 -7.33
CA GLY A 164 2.35 12.08 -6.43
C GLY A 164 1.61 11.98 -5.10
N ALA A 165 0.78 12.98 -4.73
CA ALA A 165 0.12 13.04 -3.43
C ALA A 165 -1.31 13.57 -3.46
N THR A 166 -1.78 14.09 -4.58
CA THR A 166 -3.13 14.65 -4.71
C THR A 166 -3.98 13.72 -5.58
N LEU A 167 -5.05 13.20 -5.00
CA LEU A 167 -6.05 12.43 -5.71
C LEU A 167 -7.04 13.39 -6.36
N LEU A 168 -7.17 13.30 -7.67
CA LEU A 168 -8.23 13.96 -8.42
C LEU A 168 -9.31 12.91 -8.75
N VAL A 169 -10.55 13.23 -8.41
CA VAL A 169 -11.72 12.42 -8.66
C VAL A 169 -12.62 13.16 -9.63
N GLU A 170 -13.02 12.52 -10.71
CA GLU A 170 -13.84 13.12 -11.76
C GLU A 170 -15.17 12.36 -11.90
N ASP A 171 -16.21 13.07 -12.33
CA ASP A 171 -17.53 12.52 -12.67
C ASP A 171 -18.23 11.76 -11.52
N VAL A 172 -18.12 12.27 -10.31
CA VAL A 172 -18.72 11.62 -9.13
C VAL A 172 -19.57 12.60 -8.33
N ILE A 173 -20.78 12.18 -8.03
CA ILE A 173 -21.55 12.73 -6.92
C ILE A 173 -20.99 12.08 -5.65
N MET A 174 -20.31 12.86 -4.79
CA MET A 174 -19.76 12.32 -3.55
C MET A 174 -20.89 11.79 -2.66
N PRO A 175 -21.02 10.46 -2.50
CA PRO A 175 -21.99 9.90 -1.56
C PRO A 175 -21.52 10.18 -0.15
N GLY A 176 -22.43 10.28 0.80
CA GLY A 176 -22.10 10.26 2.22
C GLY A 176 -21.40 8.94 2.54
N GLY A 177 -20.37 8.97 3.38
CA GLY A 177 -19.66 7.75 3.78
C GLY A 177 -18.15 7.98 3.96
N THR A 178 -17.45 6.91 4.30
CA THR A 178 -16.00 6.95 4.48
C THR A 178 -15.31 6.59 3.18
N PRO A 179 -14.53 7.51 2.57
CA PRO A 179 -13.80 7.23 1.35
C PRO A 179 -12.56 6.38 1.63
N HIS A 180 -12.34 5.36 0.80
CA HIS A 180 -11.16 4.50 0.81
C HIS A 180 -10.55 4.48 -0.58
N LEU A 181 -9.28 4.77 -0.69
CA LEU A 181 -8.54 4.73 -1.95
C LEU A 181 -7.88 3.37 -2.12
N ARG A 182 -8.23 2.68 -3.18
CA ARG A 182 -7.51 1.51 -3.67
C ARG A 182 -6.44 1.98 -4.64
N CYS A 183 -5.18 1.76 -4.33
CA CYS A 183 -4.05 2.28 -5.09
C CYS A 183 -2.85 1.33 -5.09
N ILE A 184 -1.91 1.61 -5.97
CA ILE A 184 -0.62 0.94 -6.05
C ILE A 184 0.43 1.86 -5.45
N LEU A 185 1.18 1.35 -4.45
CA LEU A 185 2.30 2.04 -3.84
C LEU A 185 3.63 1.53 -4.40
N ALA A 186 4.55 2.45 -4.68
CA ALA A 186 5.93 2.10 -5.01
C ALA A 186 6.58 1.23 -3.93
N ASN A 187 7.49 0.35 -4.31
CA ASN A 187 8.24 -0.44 -3.35
C ASN A 187 9.12 0.46 -2.46
N ASP A 188 9.29 0.09 -1.22
CA ASP A 188 10.23 0.75 -0.32
C ASP A 188 11.68 0.39 -0.67
N THR A 189 12.63 1.18 -0.18
CA THR A 189 14.07 0.96 -0.42
C THR A 189 14.60 -0.34 0.13
N THR A 190 13.89 -0.96 1.06
CA THR A 190 14.27 -2.22 1.72
C THR A 190 13.56 -3.44 1.14
N PHE A 191 12.57 -3.23 0.26
CA PHE A 191 11.68 -4.28 -0.27
C PHE A 191 11.06 -5.12 0.85
N SER A 192 10.60 -4.45 1.91
CA SER A 192 10.06 -5.11 3.11
C SER A 192 8.80 -5.93 2.82
N THR A 193 8.06 -5.56 1.79
CA THR A 193 6.84 -6.25 1.36
C THR A 193 7.11 -7.52 0.54
N LEU A 194 8.37 -7.73 0.11
CA LEU A 194 8.74 -8.89 -0.70
C LEU A 194 8.80 -10.16 0.15
N ALA A 195 7.95 -11.14 -0.18
CA ALA A 195 7.94 -12.43 0.49
C ALA A 195 9.31 -13.14 0.38
N GLN A 196 9.74 -13.82 1.45
CA GLN A 196 11.04 -14.51 1.50
C GLN A 196 11.20 -15.53 0.36
N ALA A 197 10.12 -16.20 -0.06
CA ALA A 197 10.13 -17.14 -1.18
C ALA A 197 10.58 -16.48 -2.52
N ALA A 198 10.31 -15.18 -2.70
CA ALA A 198 10.67 -14.43 -3.90
C ALA A 198 12.11 -13.86 -3.89
N TRP A 199 12.82 -13.90 -2.74
CA TRP A 199 14.17 -13.32 -2.63
C TRP A 199 15.17 -13.90 -3.61
N LYS A 200 15.08 -15.21 -3.89
CA LYS A 200 15.97 -15.88 -4.85
C LYS A 200 15.77 -15.36 -6.28
N GLN A 201 14.52 -15.10 -6.67
CA GLN A 201 14.20 -14.56 -8.00
C GLN A 201 14.60 -13.09 -8.09
N PHE A 202 14.31 -12.32 -7.06
CA PHE A 202 14.73 -10.92 -6.94
C PHE A 202 16.26 -10.78 -6.99
N SER A 203 17.01 -11.62 -6.29
CA SER A 203 18.47 -11.60 -6.34
C SER A 203 19.03 -11.94 -7.73
N LYS A 204 18.36 -12.83 -8.48
CA LYS A 204 18.74 -13.09 -9.88
C LYS A 204 18.61 -11.85 -10.77
N LEU A 205 17.50 -11.09 -10.60
CA LEU A 205 17.31 -9.83 -11.31
C LEU A 205 18.42 -8.83 -10.96
N CYS A 206 18.74 -8.69 -9.66
CA CYS A 206 19.81 -7.81 -9.22
C CYS A 206 21.18 -8.20 -9.81
N VAL A 207 21.49 -9.50 -9.89
CA VAL A 207 22.72 -9.99 -10.49
C VAL A 207 22.75 -9.74 -12.00
N LEU A 208 21.63 -9.87 -12.69
CA LEU A 208 21.53 -9.57 -14.12
C LEU A 208 21.70 -8.07 -14.39
N ALA A 209 21.10 -7.23 -13.58
CA ALA A 209 21.25 -5.77 -13.68
C ALA A 209 22.65 -5.28 -13.32
N ALA A 210 23.46 -6.08 -12.61
CA ALA A 210 24.82 -5.77 -12.23
C ALA A 210 25.87 -6.20 -13.28
N LYS A 211 25.49 -6.98 -14.27
CA LYS A 211 26.35 -7.45 -15.38
C LYS A 211 26.37 -6.47 -16.54
#